data_47a86bdc810cf9ba89ee8c4d5e50f2e7
#
_entry.id   47a86bdc810cf9ba89ee8c4d5e50f2e7
#
_cell.length_a   1.000
_cell.length_b   1.000
_cell.length_c   1.000
_cell.angle_alpha   90.00
_cell.angle_beta   90.00
_cell.angle_gamma   90.00
#
_symmetry.space_group_name_H-M   'P 1'
#
loop_
_entity.id
_entity.type
_entity.pdbx_description
1 polymer ?
#
loop_
_entity_poly.entity_id
_entity_poly.type
_entity_poly.pdbx_seq_one_letter_code
_entity_poly.pdbx_strand_id
1 'polypeptide(L)'
;VIYIYKAEPARPLVRMASYVGCRNPMYCTGVGKSILAYLPDEEVIKVWDSSEIHTYTEKTITDLDTLRSSLERVRRLGYAVDDEEHEPGVRCVAAPIFNWSDHPVAAVSISAPVFRMTDKFMEQLLPKLLRLTRDISRMMGCTAL
;
A
#
# COMPACT_ATOMS: atom_id res chain seq x y z
N VAL A 1 3.03 8.85 2.62
CA VAL A 1 4.22 7.99 2.40
C VAL A 1 5.21 8.64 1.46
N ILE A 2 6.49 8.24 1.57
CA ILE A 2 7.57 8.65 0.65
C ILE A 2 8.15 7.39 0.03
N TYR A 3 8.31 7.39 -1.30
CA TYR A 3 8.96 6.28 -1.99
C TYR A 3 10.48 6.41 -1.91
N ILE A 4 11.13 5.44 -1.26
CA ILE A 4 12.59 5.44 -1.05
C ILE A 4 13.34 4.57 -2.06
N TYR A 5 12.63 3.65 -2.71
CA TYR A 5 13.17 2.77 -3.74
C TYR A 5 12.10 2.39 -4.75
N LYS A 6 12.49 2.28 -6.01
CA LYS A 6 11.62 1.83 -7.10
C LYS A 6 12.43 1.02 -8.10
N ALA A 7 12.00 -0.21 -8.35
CA ALA A 7 12.51 -1.03 -9.44
C ALA A 7 11.54 -0.94 -10.63
N GLU A 8 12.07 -0.61 -11.79
CA GLU A 8 11.31 -0.51 -13.04
C GLU A 8 11.95 -1.39 -14.12
N PRO A 9 11.15 -1.95 -15.05
CA PRO A 9 11.69 -2.61 -16.21
C PRO A 9 12.44 -1.61 -17.09
N ALA A 10 13.50 -2.05 -17.79
CA ALA A 10 14.31 -1.20 -18.65
C ALA A 10 13.49 -0.49 -19.77
N ARG A 11 12.36 -1.06 -20.15
CA ARG A 11 11.41 -0.49 -21.13
C ARG A 11 9.99 -0.60 -20.58
N PRO A 12 9.53 0.36 -19.76
CA PRO A 12 8.18 0.35 -19.23
C PRO A 12 7.17 0.62 -20.37
N LEU A 13 6.11 -0.19 -20.45
CA LEU A 13 5.00 0.04 -21.38
C LEU A 13 4.14 1.24 -20.96
N VAL A 14 4.04 1.49 -19.67
CA VAL A 14 3.31 2.61 -19.06
C VAL A 14 4.21 3.20 -17.98
N ARG A 15 4.36 4.50 -18.00
CA ARG A 15 5.04 5.23 -16.92
C ARG A 15 4.04 5.46 -15.79
N MET A 16 4.37 5.02 -14.60
CA MET A 16 3.60 5.29 -13.40
C MET A 16 4.02 6.62 -12.79
N ALA A 17 3.07 7.33 -12.17
CA ALA A 17 3.32 8.64 -11.58
C ALA A 17 4.31 8.60 -10.39
N SER A 18 4.44 7.46 -9.72
CA SER A 18 5.36 7.30 -8.59
C SER A 18 6.83 7.33 -9.02
N TYR A 19 7.68 8.01 -8.24
CA TYR A 19 9.14 8.05 -8.41
C TYR A 19 9.82 8.14 -7.04
N VAL A 20 11.11 7.83 -6.97
CA VAL A 20 11.88 7.92 -5.71
C VAL A 20 11.89 9.36 -5.22
N GLY A 21 11.51 9.57 -3.95
CA GLY A 21 11.36 10.87 -3.32
C GLY A 21 9.98 11.50 -3.44
N CYS A 22 9.07 10.97 -4.28
CA CYS A 22 7.71 11.51 -4.33
C CYS A 22 6.93 11.17 -3.04
N ARG A 23 6.01 12.06 -2.69
CA ARG A 23 5.08 11.91 -1.57
C ARG A 23 3.69 11.64 -2.12
N ASN A 24 3.10 10.55 -1.67
CA ASN A 24 1.72 10.21 -2.02
C ASN A 24 0.86 10.07 -0.76
N PRO A 25 -0.45 10.36 -0.87
CA PRO A 25 -1.36 10.23 0.25
C PRO A 25 -1.46 8.78 0.73
N MET A 26 -1.77 8.61 2.02
CA MET A 26 -1.87 7.27 2.61
C MET A 26 -3.24 6.64 2.39
N TYR A 27 -4.30 7.44 2.31
CA TYR A 27 -5.68 6.96 2.30
C TYR A 27 -6.08 6.24 1.00
N CYS A 28 -5.43 6.52 -0.13
CA CYS A 28 -5.77 6.00 -1.46
C CYS A 28 -4.60 5.27 -2.16
N THR A 29 -3.53 4.93 -1.44
CA THR A 29 -2.41 4.16 -2.00
C THR A 29 -2.26 2.82 -1.30
N GLY A 30 -1.85 1.79 -2.02
CA GLY A 30 -1.64 0.46 -1.45
C GLY A 30 -0.61 0.49 -0.31
N VAL A 31 0.54 1.15 -0.50
CA VAL A 31 1.57 1.31 0.54
C VAL A 31 1.05 2.08 1.75
N GLY A 32 0.30 3.15 1.54
CA GLY A 32 -0.29 3.94 2.62
C GLY A 32 -1.29 3.15 3.43
N LYS A 33 -2.27 2.51 2.79
CA LYS A 33 -3.27 1.69 3.46
C LYS A 33 -2.66 0.50 4.18
N SER A 34 -1.61 -0.13 3.64
CA SER A 34 -0.94 -1.24 4.30
C SER A 34 -0.23 -0.83 5.60
N ILE A 35 0.28 0.40 5.69
CA ILE A 35 0.84 0.96 6.93
C ILE A 35 -0.28 1.39 7.88
N LEU A 36 -1.24 2.21 7.40
CA LEU A 36 -2.37 2.71 8.22
C LEU A 36 -3.14 1.59 8.90
N ALA A 37 -3.27 0.44 8.26
CA ALA A 37 -4.02 -0.69 8.80
C ALA A 37 -3.50 -1.19 10.16
N TYR A 38 -2.24 -0.96 10.47
CA TYR A 38 -1.61 -1.44 11.71
C TYR A 38 -1.24 -0.32 12.68
N LEU A 39 -1.65 0.92 12.38
CA LEU A 39 -1.56 2.03 13.33
C LEU A 39 -2.77 2.03 14.27
N PRO A 40 -2.62 2.58 15.49
CA PRO A 40 -3.75 2.89 16.37
C PRO A 40 -4.78 3.79 15.67
N ASP A 41 -6.06 3.62 15.97
CA ASP A 41 -7.14 4.40 15.33
C ASP A 41 -6.95 5.92 15.51
N GLU A 42 -6.44 6.35 16.65
CA GLU A 42 -6.11 7.76 16.89
C GLU A 42 -5.05 8.32 15.92
N GLU A 43 -4.09 7.49 15.53
CA GLU A 43 -3.07 7.88 14.56
C GLU A 43 -3.66 7.90 13.14
N VAL A 44 -4.54 6.94 12.82
CA VAL A 44 -5.28 6.94 11.55
C VAL A 44 -6.10 8.21 11.41
N ILE A 45 -6.84 8.61 12.46
CA ILE A 45 -7.62 9.86 12.48
C ILE A 45 -6.70 11.08 12.29
N LYS A 46 -5.58 11.15 13.00
CA LYS A 46 -4.62 12.27 12.84
C LYS A 46 -4.08 12.37 11.42
N VAL A 47 -3.75 11.23 10.79
CA VAL A 47 -3.29 11.21 9.40
C VAL A 47 -4.41 11.66 8.46
N TRP A 48 -5.63 11.21 8.69
CA TRP A 48 -6.80 11.61 7.90
C TRP A 48 -7.06 13.12 8.01
N ASP A 49 -7.15 13.66 9.21
CA ASP A 49 -7.45 15.07 9.48
C ASP A 49 -6.36 16.02 8.95
N SER A 50 -5.11 15.54 8.92
CA SER A 50 -3.98 16.30 8.35
C SER A 50 -3.82 16.13 6.84
N SER A 51 -4.61 15.26 6.22
CA SER A 51 -4.56 15.01 4.78
C SER A 51 -5.53 15.92 4.03
N GLU A 52 -5.07 16.50 2.94
CA GLU A 52 -5.96 17.13 1.97
C GLU A 52 -6.57 16.01 1.11
N ILE A 53 -7.87 15.75 1.31
CA ILE A 53 -8.57 14.66 0.63
C ILE A 53 -8.96 15.11 -0.78
N HIS A 54 -8.30 14.55 -1.77
CA HIS A 54 -8.58 14.77 -3.20
C HIS A 54 -9.20 13.53 -3.82
N THR A 55 -10.17 13.73 -4.69
CA THR A 55 -10.74 12.67 -5.54
C THR A 55 -9.89 12.54 -6.80
N TYR A 56 -8.99 11.57 -6.84
CA TYR A 56 -8.15 11.30 -8.02
C TYR A 56 -8.89 10.53 -9.10
N THR A 57 -9.81 9.66 -8.66
CA THR A 57 -10.66 8.83 -9.52
C THR A 57 -12.02 8.65 -8.86
N GLU A 58 -12.97 8.04 -9.56
CA GLU A 58 -14.26 7.65 -8.99
C GLU A 58 -14.14 6.60 -7.86
N LYS A 59 -12.99 5.88 -7.79
CA LYS A 59 -12.73 4.86 -6.79
C LYS A 59 -11.95 5.38 -5.58
N THR A 60 -11.52 6.64 -5.59
CA THR A 60 -10.78 7.23 -4.46
C THR A 60 -11.62 7.19 -3.19
N ILE A 61 -11.05 6.67 -2.10
CA ILE A 61 -11.68 6.73 -0.77
C ILE A 61 -11.68 8.19 -0.31
N THR A 62 -12.86 8.75 -0.05
CA THR A 62 -13.05 10.16 0.32
C THR A 62 -13.74 10.35 1.66
N ASP A 63 -14.03 9.28 2.38
CA ASP A 63 -14.60 9.31 3.72
C ASP A 63 -13.88 8.35 4.68
N LEU A 64 -13.83 8.72 5.96
CA LEU A 64 -13.09 8.01 6.98
C LEU A 64 -13.66 6.61 7.29
N ASP A 65 -14.98 6.43 7.22
CA ASP A 65 -15.60 5.14 7.55
C ASP A 65 -15.32 4.10 6.46
N THR A 66 -15.34 4.51 5.19
CA THR A 66 -14.89 3.69 4.08
C THR A 66 -13.40 3.33 4.22
N LEU A 67 -12.56 4.31 4.61
CA LEU A 67 -11.15 4.02 4.88
C LEU A 67 -11.01 2.98 5.99
N ARG A 68 -11.66 3.15 7.13
CA ARG A 68 -11.62 2.20 8.27
C ARG A 68 -12.01 0.79 7.84
N SER A 69 -13.11 0.66 7.09
CA SER A 69 -13.55 -0.63 6.56
C SER A 69 -12.51 -1.27 5.64
N SER A 70 -11.84 -0.46 4.81
CA SER A 70 -10.72 -0.90 3.98
C SER A 70 -9.53 -1.37 4.83
N LEU A 71 -9.17 -0.63 5.89
CA LEU A 71 -8.06 -0.98 6.78
C LEU A 71 -8.34 -2.27 7.57
N GLU A 72 -9.56 -2.51 8.02
CA GLU A 72 -9.95 -3.79 8.64
C GLU A 72 -9.76 -4.96 7.68
N ARG A 73 -10.14 -4.78 6.42
CA ARG A 73 -9.89 -5.79 5.39
C ARG A 73 -8.40 -6.05 5.21
N VAL A 74 -7.57 -5.00 5.20
CA VAL A 74 -6.10 -5.12 5.11
C VAL A 74 -5.53 -5.91 6.29
N ARG A 75 -5.96 -5.64 7.53
CA ARG A 75 -5.54 -6.40 8.72
C ARG A 75 -5.85 -7.89 8.59
N ARG A 76 -7.05 -8.22 8.11
CA ARG A 76 -7.48 -9.61 7.95
C ARG A 76 -6.71 -10.34 6.85
N LEU A 77 -6.38 -9.66 5.75
CA LEU A 77 -5.72 -10.25 4.59
C LEU A 77 -4.18 -10.19 4.65
N GLY A 78 -3.61 -9.26 5.43
CA GLY A 78 -2.18 -9.00 5.50
C GLY A 78 -1.63 -8.15 4.34
N TYR A 79 -2.49 -7.65 3.44
CA TYR A 79 -2.10 -6.81 2.32
C TYR A 79 -3.19 -5.81 1.94
N ALA A 80 -2.80 -4.72 1.32
CA ALA A 80 -3.69 -3.71 0.76
C ALA A 80 -3.72 -3.80 -0.78
N VAL A 81 -4.85 -3.42 -1.35
CA VAL A 81 -5.01 -3.21 -2.79
C VAL A 81 -5.38 -1.74 -3.01
N ASP A 82 -4.71 -1.10 -3.96
CA ASP A 82 -5.14 0.15 -4.57
C ASP A 82 -5.64 -0.23 -5.98
N ASP A 83 -6.94 -0.20 -6.18
CA ASP A 83 -7.59 -0.55 -7.44
C ASP A 83 -8.03 0.71 -8.17
N GLU A 84 -7.07 1.41 -8.77
CA GLU A 84 -7.29 2.70 -9.44
C GLU A 84 -7.77 3.81 -8.48
N GLU A 85 -7.44 3.75 -7.20
CA GLU A 85 -7.86 4.76 -6.23
C GLU A 85 -7.05 6.05 -6.35
N HIS A 86 -5.74 5.92 -6.63
CA HIS A 86 -4.82 7.06 -6.77
C HIS A 86 -4.51 7.42 -8.22
N GLU A 87 -4.36 6.43 -9.09
CA GLU A 87 -3.97 6.64 -10.49
C GLU A 87 -4.89 5.82 -11.41
N PRO A 88 -5.63 6.47 -12.36
CA PRO A 88 -6.48 5.75 -13.30
C PRO A 88 -5.67 4.73 -14.12
N GLY A 89 -6.22 3.53 -14.29
CA GLY A 89 -5.60 2.46 -15.06
C GLY A 89 -4.44 1.75 -14.36
N VAL A 90 -4.13 2.08 -13.11
CA VAL A 90 -3.07 1.44 -12.30
C VAL A 90 -3.69 0.69 -11.13
N ARG A 91 -3.25 -0.55 -10.94
CA ARG A 91 -3.61 -1.37 -9.79
C ARG A 91 -2.37 -1.81 -9.04
N CYS A 92 -2.40 -1.71 -7.71
CA CYS A 92 -1.28 -2.03 -6.84
C CYS A 92 -1.70 -3.04 -5.78
N VAL A 93 -0.78 -3.90 -5.39
CA VAL A 93 -0.88 -4.71 -4.18
C VAL A 93 0.32 -4.38 -3.29
N ALA A 94 0.09 -4.16 -1.99
CA ALA A 94 1.13 -3.76 -1.05
C ALA A 94 1.01 -4.51 0.27
N ALA A 95 2.15 -4.75 0.92
CA ALA A 95 2.20 -5.37 2.23
C ALA A 95 3.17 -4.61 3.15
N PRO A 96 2.88 -4.53 4.46
CA PRO A 96 3.67 -3.77 5.42
C PRO A 96 4.96 -4.49 5.78
N ILE A 97 5.93 -3.70 6.26
CA ILE A 97 7.16 -4.13 6.91
C ILE A 97 7.11 -3.62 8.35
N PHE A 98 7.36 -4.51 9.31
CA PHE A 98 7.34 -4.22 10.73
C PHE A 98 8.75 -4.19 11.30
N ASN A 99 8.96 -3.38 12.33
CA ASN A 99 10.19 -3.34 13.10
C ASN A 99 10.14 -4.27 14.32
N TRP A 100 11.18 -4.21 15.16
CA TRP A 100 11.33 -4.98 16.41
C TRP A 100 10.22 -4.76 17.46
N SER A 101 9.46 -3.68 17.36
CA SER A 101 8.31 -3.39 18.25
C SER A 101 6.97 -3.70 17.58
N ASP A 102 6.98 -4.49 16.50
CA ASP A 102 5.83 -4.85 15.70
C ASP A 102 5.06 -3.63 15.12
N HIS A 103 5.76 -2.48 15.01
CA HIS A 103 5.21 -1.27 14.43
C HIS A 103 5.46 -1.24 12.92
N PRO A 104 4.47 -0.85 12.08
CA PRO A 104 4.64 -0.76 10.64
C PRO A 104 5.51 0.47 10.30
N VAL A 105 6.70 0.24 9.76
CA VAL A 105 7.67 1.31 9.45
C VAL A 105 7.83 1.57 7.96
N ALA A 106 7.45 0.61 7.14
CA ALA A 106 7.53 0.70 5.68
C ALA A 106 6.52 -0.24 5.02
N ALA A 107 6.46 -0.23 3.69
CA ALA A 107 5.71 -1.18 2.90
C ALA A 107 6.40 -1.43 1.56
N VAL A 108 6.14 -2.59 0.98
CA VAL A 108 6.49 -2.91 -0.40
C VAL A 108 5.23 -3.03 -1.23
N SER A 109 5.24 -2.45 -2.43
CA SER A 109 4.14 -2.62 -3.39
C SER A 109 4.63 -3.15 -4.73
N ILE A 110 3.74 -3.84 -5.41
CA ILE A 110 3.86 -4.22 -6.81
C ILE A 110 2.72 -3.53 -7.54
N SER A 111 3.07 -2.71 -8.52
CA SER A 111 2.13 -1.91 -9.30
C SER A 111 2.20 -2.29 -10.77
N ALA A 112 1.07 -2.37 -11.43
CA ALA A 112 0.99 -2.61 -12.86
C ALA A 112 -0.29 -1.99 -13.45
N PRO A 113 -0.35 -1.78 -14.77
CA PRO A 113 -1.60 -1.44 -15.44
C PRO A 113 -2.68 -2.50 -15.14
N VAL A 114 -3.94 -2.07 -14.97
CA VAL A 114 -5.07 -2.95 -14.58
C VAL A 114 -5.22 -4.17 -15.48
N PHE A 115 -4.97 -4.03 -16.78
CA PHE A 115 -5.05 -5.15 -17.73
C PHE A 115 -3.95 -6.23 -17.52
N ARG A 116 -2.87 -5.89 -16.76
CA ARG A 116 -1.82 -6.82 -16.31
C ARG A 116 -2.04 -7.30 -14.88
N MET A 117 -2.48 -6.41 -13.98
CA MET A 117 -2.75 -6.74 -12.59
C MET A 117 -4.14 -7.36 -12.43
N THR A 118 -4.41 -8.44 -13.17
CA THR A 118 -5.64 -9.22 -13.02
C THR A 118 -5.68 -9.92 -11.67
N ASP A 119 -6.87 -10.33 -11.20
CA ASP A 119 -7.01 -11.06 -9.92
C ASP A 119 -6.15 -12.31 -9.91
N LYS A 120 -6.16 -13.09 -10.99
CA LYS A 120 -5.33 -14.29 -11.15
C LYS A 120 -3.82 -13.98 -11.04
N PHE A 121 -3.37 -12.88 -11.63
CA PHE A 121 -1.95 -12.48 -11.53
C PHE A 121 -1.60 -12.01 -10.12
N MET A 122 -2.49 -11.26 -9.50
CA MET A 122 -2.34 -10.80 -8.12
C MET A 122 -2.26 -11.99 -7.14
N GLU A 123 -3.12 -13.02 -7.30
CA GLU A 123 -3.07 -14.26 -6.52
C GLU A 123 -1.70 -14.97 -6.62
N GLN A 124 -1.05 -14.91 -7.77
CA GLN A 124 0.29 -15.48 -7.95
C GLN A 124 1.41 -14.64 -7.32
N LEU A 125 1.21 -13.33 -7.22
CA LEU A 125 2.18 -12.39 -6.64
C LEU A 125 2.11 -12.35 -5.11
N LEU A 126 0.91 -12.43 -4.55
CA LEU A 126 0.66 -12.27 -3.12
C LEU A 126 1.54 -13.14 -2.22
N PRO A 127 1.70 -14.46 -2.46
CA PRO A 127 2.55 -15.27 -1.60
C PRO A 127 4.02 -14.82 -1.61
N LYS A 128 4.51 -14.31 -2.74
CA LYS A 128 5.88 -13.81 -2.88
C LYS A 128 6.06 -12.47 -2.17
N LEU A 129 5.09 -11.56 -2.32
CA LEU A 129 5.10 -10.26 -1.65
C LEU A 129 5.04 -10.43 -0.13
N LEU A 130 4.12 -11.23 0.38
CA LEU A 130 3.96 -11.48 1.81
C LEU A 130 5.19 -12.17 2.41
N ARG A 131 5.81 -13.11 1.69
CA ARG A 131 7.06 -13.71 2.13
C ARG A 131 8.18 -12.67 2.19
N LEU A 132 8.35 -11.87 1.14
CA LEU A 132 9.39 -10.83 1.08
C LEU A 132 9.27 -9.85 2.25
N THR A 133 8.06 -9.29 2.48
CA THR A 133 7.86 -8.31 3.56
C THR A 133 8.05 -8.93 4.94
N ARG A 134 7.68 -10.19 5.12
CA ARG A 134 7.96 -10.96 6.35
C ARG A 134 9.46 -11.16 6.56
N ASP A 135 10.19 -11.55 5.53
CA ASP A 135 11.64 -11.78 5.63
C ASP A 135 12.34 -10.46 5.98
N ILE A 136 11.95 -9.33 5.36
CA ILE A 136 12.48 -8.01 5.70
C ILE A 136 12.12 -7.61 7.15
N SER A 137 10.87 -7.83 7.58
CA SER A 137 10.44 -7.53 8.95
C SER A 137 11.26 -8.31 9.98
N ARG A 138 11.54 -9.59 9.72
CA ARG A 138 12.43 -10.40 10.58
C ARG A 138 13.86 -9.84 10.63
N MET A 139 14.39 -9.37 9.50
CA MET A 139 15.70 -8.70 9.47
C MET A 139 15.70 -7.39 10.26
N MET A 140 14.53 -6.73 10.39
CA MET A 140 14.32 -5.54 11.23
C MET A 140 13.96 -5.87 12.69
N GLY A 141 14.03 -7.15 13.07
CA GLY A 141 13.83 -7.62 14.44
C GLY A 141 12.39 -7.90 14.85
N CYS A 142 11.42 -7.87 13.91
CA CYS A 142 10.05 -8.27 14.21
C CYS A 142 9.98 -9.76 14.57
N THR A 143 9.32 -10.09 15.66
CA THR A 143 9.19 -11.47 16.20
C THR A 143 7.77 -12.04 16.11
N ALA A 144 6.78 -11.21 15.83
CA ALA A 144 5.36 -11.60 15.80
C ALA A 144 4.91 -12.25 14.48
N LEU A 145 5.78 -12.39 13.45
CA LEU A 145 5.46 -12.89 12.11
C LEU A 145 5.99 -14.30 11.84
#